data_4c5b660d75c4d81e646de085e06da3eb
#
_entry.id   4c5b660d75c4d81e646de085e06da3eb
#
_cell.length_a   1.000
_cell.length_b   1.000
_cell.length_c   1.000
_cell.angle_alpha   90.00
_cell.angle_beta   90.00
_cell.angle_gamma   90.00
#
_symmetry.space_group_name_H-M   'P 1'
#
loop_
_entity.id
_entity.type
_entity.pdbx_description
1 polymer ?
#
loop_
_entity_poly.entity_id
_entity_poly.type
_entity_poly.pdbx_seq_one_letter_code
_entity_poly.pdbx_strand_id
1 'polypeptide(L)' 'MSEHLRFLLEMYCQGSVYMTVQWVFGKIEGTPEQLAESLIAAMPEELAGVFKELELL' A
#
# COMPACT_ATOMS: atom_id res chain seq x y z
N MET A 1 -3.78 18.82 0.19
CA MET A 1 -3.36 17.65 0.97
C MET A 1 -2.38 18.09 2.03
N SER A 2 -2.53 17.63 3.28
CA SER A 2 -1.60 17.98 4.35
C SER A 2 -0.23 17.32 4.12
N GLU A 3 0.81 17.91 4.72
CA GLU A 3 2.15 17.32 4.61
C GLU A 3 2.22 15.94 5.26
N HIS A 4 1.51 15.75 6.36
CA HIS A 4 1.44 14.46 7.03
C HIS A 4 0.84 13.40 6.12
N LEU A 5 -0.27 13.71 5.48
CA LEU A 5 -0.95 12.77 4.58
C LEU A 5 -0.09 12.47 3.36
N ARG A 6 0.57 13.50 2.81
CA ARG A 6 1.48 13.32 1.69
C ARG A 6 2.65 12.41 2.06
N PHE A 7 3.19 12.58 3.27
CA PHE A 7 4.27 11.74 3.76
C PHE A 7 3.83 10.27 3.85
N LEU A 8 2.65 10.03 4.40
CA LEU A 8 2.10 8.69 4.49
C LEU A 8 1.88 8.07 3.11
N LEU A 9 1.38 8.87 2.17
CA LEU A 9 1.14 8.40 0.82
C LEU A 9 2.46 8.01 0.14
N GLU A 10 3.49 8.84 0.26
CA GLU A 10 4.79 8.53 -0.32
C GLU A 10 5.39 7.27 0.29
N MET A 11 5.34 7.14 1.61
CA MET A 11 5.84 5.94 2.28
C MET A 11 5.10 4.69 1.82
N TYR A 12 3.79 4.78 1.73
CA TYR A 12 2.98 3.64 1.32
C TYR A 12 3.26 3.25 -0.14
N CYS A 13 3.35 4.23 -1.03
CA CYS A 13 3.63 3.98 -2.44
C CYS A 13 5.02 3.38 -2.64
N GLN A 14 6.04 3.95 -2.01
CA GLN A 14 7.41 3.43 -2.13
C GLN A 14 7.52 2.04 -1.53
N GLY A 15 6.91 1.82 -0.36
CA GLY A 15 6.94 0.52 0.29
C GLY A 15 6.22 -0.54 -0.52
N SER A 16 5.07 -0.22 -1.09
CA SER A 16 4.31 -1.18 -1.89
C SER A 16 5.03 -1.53 -3.18
N VAL A 17 5.67 -0.56 -3.83
CA VAL A 17 6.49 -0.83 -5.01
C VAL A 17 7.67 -1.73 -4.65
N TYR A 18 8.37 -1.41 -3.57
CA TYR A 18 9.51 -2.22 -3.14
C TYR A 18 9.09 -3.67 -2.87
N MET A 19 8.03 -3.85 -2.11
CA MET A 19 7.56 -5.19 -1.75
C MET A 19 7.08 -5.96 -2.97
N THR A 20 6.42 -5.29 -3.91
CA THR A 20 5.97 -5.92 -5.15
C THR A 20 7.16 -6.39 -5.99
N VAL A 21 8.21 -5.57 -6.08
CA VAL A 21 9.43 -5.95 -6.80
C VAL A 21 10.08 -7.17 -6.16
N GLN A 22 10.16 -7.20 -4.82
CA GLN A 22 10.73 -8.36 -4.12
C GLN A 22 9.90 -9.61 -4.38
N TRP A 23 8.58 -9.48 -4.43
CA TRP A 23 7.70 -10.60 -4.73
C TRP A 23 7.93 -11.11 -6.16
N VAL A 24 8.02 -10.21 -7.14
CA VAL A 24 8.26 -10.57 -8.55
C VAL A 24 9.57 -11.33 -8.71
N PHE A 25 10.60 -10.94 -7.98
CA PHE A 25 11.90 -11.62 -8.04
C PHE A 25 11.97 -12.88 -7.17
N GLY A 26 10.87 -13.28 -6.56
CA GLY A 26 10.81 -14.52 -5.79
C GLY A 26 11.46 -14.44 -4.41
N LYS A 27 11.76 -13.24 -3.92
CA LYS A 27 12.36 -13.07 -2.60
C LYS A 27 11.32 -13.08 -1.47
N ILE A 28 10.07 -12.89 -1.81
CA ILE A 28 8.93 -12.98 -0.90
C ILE A 28 7.96 -13.98 -1.51
N GLU A 29 7.56 -14.97 -0.72
CA GLU A 29 6.62 -15.97 -1.18
C GLU A 29 5.19 -15.52 -0.96
N GLY A 30 4.29 -16.03 -1.79
CA GLY A 30 2.85 -15.78 -1.66
C GLY A 30 2.17 -15.69 -3.01
N THR A 31 0.86 -15.77 -2.96
CA THR A 31 0.03 -15.61 -4.16
C THR A 31 -0.24 -14.12 -4.40
N PRO A 32 -0.65 -13.74 -5.63
CA PRO A 32 -1.06 -12.36 -5.89
C PRO A 32 -2.15 -11.86 -4.94
N GLU A 33 -3.08 -12.74 -4.57
CA GLU A 33 -4.15 -12.40 -3.63
C GLU A 33 -3.60 -12.10 -2.24
N GLN A 34 -2.63 -12.90 -1.78
CA GLN A 34 -2.00 -12.67 -0.49
C GLN A 34 -1.21 -11.36 -0.48
N LEU A 35 -0.53 -11.05 -1.57
CA LEU A 35 0.18 -9.79 -1.70
C LEU A 35 -0.79 -8.60 -1.62
N ALA A 36 -1.90 -8.67 -2.36
CA ALA A 36 -2.92 -7.62 -2.34
C ALA A 36 -3.50 -7.44 -0.96
N GLU A 37 -3.83 -8.52 -0.27
CA GLU A 37 -4.35 -8.45 1.10
C GLU A 37 -3.36 -7.80 2.05
N SER A 38 -2.09 -8.14 1.93
CA SER A 38 -1.04 -7.56 2.77
C SER A 38 -0.86 -6.07 2.51
N LEU A 39 -0.92 -5.66 1.25
CA LEU A 39 -0.82 -4.24 0.89
C LEU A 39 -1.99 -3.45 1.47
N ILE A 40 -3.19 -3.99 1.40
CA ILE A 40 -4.38 -3.34 1.97
C ILE A 40 -4.26 -3.28 3.49
N ALA A 41 -3.83 -4.37 4.12
CA ALA A 41 -3.70 -4.42 5.58
C ALA A 41 -2.64 -3.44 6.10
N ALA A 42 -1.61 -3.16 5.32
CA ALA A 42 -0.55 -2.23 5.70
C ALA A 42 -0.91 -0.76 5.48
N MET A 43 -2.05 -0.47 4.83
CA MET A 43 -2.44 0.89 4.53
C MET A 43 -2.78 1.65 5.81
N PRO A 44 -2.19 2.85 6.03
CA PRO A 44 -2.55 3.67 7.19
C PRO A 44 -4.02 4.05 7.17
N GLU A 45 -4.62 4.16 8.35
CA GLU A 45 -6.04 4.50 8.46
C GLU A 45 -6.36 5.84 7.80
N GLU A 46 -5.49 6.82 7.93
CA GLU A 46 -5.70 8.14 7.31
C GLU A 46 -5.81 8.03 5.79
N LEU A 47 -4.95 7.22 5.17
CA LEU A 47 -5.01 7.00 3.73
C LEU A 47 -6.25 6.20 3.34
N ALA A 48 -6.58 5.18 4.11
CA ALA A 48 -7.77 4.37 3.85
C ALA A 48 -9.03 5.23 3.91
N GLY A 49 -9.09 6.16 4.87
CA GLY A 49 -10.21 7.09 5.00
C GLY A 49 -10.35 7.98 3.77
N VAL A 50 -9.24 8.53 3.28
CA VAL A 50 -9.25 9.37 2.08
C VAL A 50 -9.71 8.58 0.87
N PHE A 51 -9.19 7.37 0.69
CA PHE A 51 -9.57 6.54 -0.45
C PHE A 51 -11.04 6.15 -0.42
N LYS A 52 -11.59 5.90 0.77
CA LYS A 52 -13.02 5.62 0.92
C LYS A 52 -13.87 6.84 0.56
N GLU A 53 -13.45 8.03 0.98
CA GLU A 53 -14.15 9.26 0.63
C GLU A 53 -14.16 9.50 -0.87
N LEU A 54 -13.08 9.11 -1.55
CA LEU A 54 -12.97 9.22 -3.00
C LEU A 54 -13.58 8.04 -3.73
N GLU A 55 -14.16 7.09 -2.99
CA GLU A 55 -14.77 5.88 -3.53
C GLU A 55 -13.79 5.01 -4.32
N LEU A 56 -12.53 5.00 -3.90
CA LEU A 56 -11.50 4.17 -4.52
C LEU A 56 -11.38 2.79 -3.87
N LEU A 57 -11.99 2.61 -2.71
CA LEU A 57 -12.01 1.33 -1.99
C LEU A 57 -13.43 0.83 -1.80
#